data_5e3aa5831f837ea97b94e88244a8630f
#
_entry.id   5e3aa5831f837ea97b94e88244a8630f
#
_cell.length_a   1.000
_cell.length_b   1.000
_cell.length_c   1.000
_cell.angle_alpha   90.00
_cell.angle_beta   90.00
_cell.angle_gamma   90.00
#
_symmetry.space_group_name_H-M   'P 1'
#
loop_
_entity.id
_entity.type
_entity.pdbx_description
1 polymer ?
#
loop_
_entity_poly.entity_id
_entity_poly.type
_entity_poly.pdbx_seq_one_letter_code
_entity_poly.pdbx_strand_id
1 'polypeptide(L)'
;MVLLQPGGIQVGEVFTKVGTTAVYEYDFGDGWMHHLELVEISTHPIDEVLPQNIGGENACPPEDCGGIHGYKELKEILMNPKHPEYKSSKIWVGSKFDPMVCDMKTIQQKLGKLRKLIDEYEEGF
;
A
#
# COMPACT_ATOMS: atom_id res chain seq x y z
N MET A 1 15.19 -11.51 8.93
CA MET A 1 14.29 -10.42 8.49
C MET A 1 15.05 -9.10 8.50
N VAL A 2 14.85 -8.29 7.49
CA VAL A 2 15.52 -6.98 7.33
C VAL A 2 14.48 -5.88 7.49
N LEU A 3 14.83 -4.81 8.22
CA LEU A 3 13.99 -3.62 8.32
C LEU A 3 14.36 -2.65 7.20
N LEU A 4 13.38 -2.33 6.34
CA LEU A 4 13.54 -1.36 5.26
C LEU A 4 13.09 0.02 5.71
N GLN A 5 13.85 1.04 5.31
CA GLN A 5 13.55 2.44 5.60
C GLN A 5 13.52 3.26 4.31
N PRO A 6 12.69 4.30 4.22
CA PRO A 6 12.65 5.16 3.03
C PRO A 6 14.02 5.75 2.68
N GLY A 7 14.39 5.69 1.41
CA GLY A 7 15.60 6.30 0.89
C GLY A 7 16.92 5.61 1.22
N GLY A 8 16.89 4.48 1.93
CA GLY A 8 18.10 3.81 2.37
C GLY A 8 18.61 2.74 1.43
N ILE A 9 17.87 1.64 1.29
CA ILE A 9 18.30 0.41 0.61
C ILE A 9 17.34 0.11 -0.53
N GLN A 10 17.88 -0.23 -1.70
CA GLN A 10 17.05 -0.67 -2.82
C GLN A 10 16.50 -2.08 -2.57
N VAL A 11 15.26 -2.34 -2.99
CA VAL A 11 14.59 -3.62 -2.81
C VAL A 11 15.41 -4.78 -3.38
N GLY A 12 16.02 -4.60 -4.56
CA GLY A 12 16.86 -5.63 -5.19
C GLY A 12 18.14 -5.97 -4.45
N GLU A 13 18.61 -5.11 -3.55
CA GLU A 13 19.77 -5.40 -2.70
C GLU A 13 19.42 -6.37 -1.58
N VAL A 14 18.17 -6.37 -1.13
CA VAL A 14 17.67 -7.21 -0.04
C VAL A 14 17.08 -8.52 -0.55
N PHE A 15 16.25 -8.43 -1.59
CA PHE A 15 15.51 -9.58 -2.12
C PHE A 15 16.29 -10.26 -3.24
N THR A 16 17.28 -11.08 -2.87
CA THR A 16 18.11 -11.83 -3.81
C THR A 16 17.74 -13.31 -3.91
N LYS A 17 17.02 -13.84 -2.93
CA LYS A 17 16.62 -15.25 -2.88
C LYS A 17 15.14 -15.38 -2.54
N VAL A 18 14.47 -16.33 -3.17
CA VAL A 18 13.10 -16.70 -2.81
C VAL A 18 13.04 -17.10 -1.34
N GLY A 19 12.01 -16.63 -0.63
CA GLY A 19 11.86 -16.84 0.80
C GLY A 19 12.45 -15.72 1.67
N THR A 20 13.19 -14.78 1.10
CA THR A 20 13.69 -13.60 1.83
C THR A 20 12.51 -12.78 2.34
N THR A 21 12.55 -12.41 3.62
CA THR A 21 11.53 -11.56 4.25
C THR A 21 12.15 -10.26 4.73
N ALA A 22 11.34 -9.21 4.72
CA ALA A 22 11.72 -7.90 5.23
C ALA A 22 10.51 -7.20 5.83
N VAL A 23 10.77 -6.21 6.68
CA VAL A 23 9.73 -5.34 7.24
C VAL A 23 10.01 -3.92 6.77
N TYR A 24 9.01 -3.27 6.21
CA TYR A 24 9.06 -1.87 5.82
C TYR A 24 8.12 -1.07 6.70
N GLU A 25 8.65 -0.06 7.41
CA GLU A 25 7.85 0.87 8.18
C GLU A 25 7.52 2.09 7.33
N TYR A 26 6.22 2.32 7.13
CA TYR A 26 5.70 3.48 6.42
C TYR A 26 5.02 4.42 7.40
N ASP A 27 5.28 5.73 7.25
CA ASP A 27 4.73 6.77 8.10
C ASP A 27 5.09 6.58 9.57
N PHE A 28 6.22 7.14 9.98
CA PHE A 28 6.69 7.01 11.36
C PHE A 28 5.69 7.55 12.40
N GLY A 29 4.81 8.48 12.01
CA GLY A 29 3.75 8.95 12.89
C GLY A 29 2.68 7.90 13.16
N ASP A 30 2.18 7.25 12.12
CA ASP A 30 1.17 6.18 12.24
C ASP A 30 1.78 4.80 12.49
N GLY A 31 3.02 4.58 12.06
CA GLY A 31 3.75 3.36 12.37
C GLY A 31 3.27 2.11 11.62
N TRP A 32 2.90 2.24 10.34
CA TRP A 32 2.45 1.12 9.53
C TRP A 32 3.60 0.20 9.17
N MET A 33 3.51 -1.05 9.61
CA MET A 33 4.52 -2.08 9.32
C MET A 33 4.04 -2.96 8.17
N HIS A 34 4.89 -3.07 7.13
CA HIS A 34 4.64 -3.90 5.96
C HIS A 34 5.56 -5.10 6.00
N HIS A 35 4.98 -6.30 6.04
CA HIS A 35 5.73 -7.55 5.94
C HIS A 35 5.82 -7.97 4.48
N LEU A 36 7.04 -8.07 3.98
CA LEU A 36 7.33 -8.38 2.59
C LEU A 36 8.02 -9.74 2.49
N GLU A 37 7.66 -10.52 1.49
CA GLU A 37 8.31 -11.79 1.21
C GLU A 37 8.52 -11.93 -0.30
N LEU A 38 9.73 -12.31 -0.71
CA LEU A 38 10.01 -12.66 -2.08
C LEU A 38 9.56 -14.09 -2.33
N VAL A 39 8.51 -14.27 -3.12
CA VAL A 39 7.91 -15.59 -3.38
C VAL A 39 8.34 -16.20 -4.70
N GLU A 40 8.73 -15.38 -5.67
CA GLU A 40 9.11 -15.85 -6.99
C GLU A 40 10.05 -14.86 -7.68
N ILE A 41 11.01 -15.38 -8.43
CA ILE A 41 11.85 -14.62 -9.36
C ILE A 41 11.61 -15.22 -10.74
N SER A 42 11.17 -14.38 -11.68
CA SER A 42 10.90 -14.82 -13.05
C SER A 42 11.32 -13.74 -14.05
N THR A 43 11.47 -14.14 -15.31
CA THR A 43 11.61 -13.20 -16.40
C THR A 43 10.23 -12.81 -16.91
N HIS A 44 10.12 -11.63 -17.50
CA HIS A 44 8.86 -11.14 -18.07
C HIS A 44 9.09 -10.70 -19.51
N PRO A 45 8.03 -10.67 -20.35
CA PRO A 45 8.13 -10.11 -21.70
C PRO A 45 8.56 -8.63 -21.66
N ILE A 46 9.34 -8.21 -22.64
CA ILE A 46 9.86 -6.82 -22.71
C ILE A 46 8.72 -5.79 -22.78
N ASP A 47 7.60 -6.16 -23.40
CA ASP A 47 6.42 -5.30 -23.55
C ASP A 47 5.46 -5.32 -22.34
N GLU A 48 5.77 -6.11 -21.33
CA GLU A 48 4.95 -6.15 -20.10
C GLU A 48 5.15 -4.89 -19.27
N VAL A 49 4.04 -4.27 -18.87
CA VAL A 49 4.06 -3.07 -18.02
C VAL A 49 4.18 -3.47 -16.56
N LEU A 50 5.26 -3.04 -15.90
CA LEU A 50 5.52 -3.28 -14.49
C LEU A 50 5.62 -1.96 -13.73
N PRO A 51 5.29 -1.91 -12.44
CA PRO A 51 4.79 -3.00 -11.60
C PRO A 51 3.32 -3.33 -11.86
N GLN A 52 2.92 -4.56 -11.52
CA GLN A 52 1.53 -5.03 -11.62
C GLN A 52 1.06 -5.57 -10.28
N ASN A 53 -0.21 -5.32 -9.97
CA ASN A 53 -0.87 -5.92 -8.82
C ASN A 53 -1.64 -7.16 -9.28
N ILE A 54 -1.27 -8.32 -8.76
CA ILE A 54 -1.86 -9.61 -9.17
C ILE A 54 -2.88 -10.15 -8.18
N GLY A 55 -3.04 -9.55 -7.02
CA GLY A 55 -4.01 -10.01 -6.04
C GLY A 55 -4.00 -9.17 -4.77
N GLY A 56 -4.99 -9.37 -3.93
CA GLY A 56 -5.07 -8.71 -2.64
C GLY A 56 -6.42 -8.89 -1.98
N GLU A 57 -6.46 -8.59 -0.70
CA GLU A 57 -7.68 -8.60 0.11
C GLU A 57 -7.72 -7.35 0.97
N ASN A 58 -8.92 -6.87 1.26
CA ASN A 58 -9.20 -5.70 2.07
C ASN A 58 -8.61 -4.40 1.48
N ALA A 59 -9.08 -3.28 1.99
CA ALA A 59 -8.59 -1.97 1.60
C ALA A 59 -7.35 -1.58 2.41
N CYS A 60 -6.49 -0.79 1.80
CA CYS A 60 -5.43 -0.11 2.53
C CYS A 60 -6.04 0.93 3.47
N PRO A 61 -5.54 1.08 4.70
CA PRO A 61 -6.02 2.13 5.59
C PRO A 61 -5.83 3.52 4.99
N PRO A 62 -6.73 4.47 5.27
CA PRO A 62 -6.55 5.86 4.83
C PRO A 62 -5.30 6.49 5.46
N GLU A 63 -4.70 7.43 4.75
CA GLU A 63 -3.60 8.24 5.29
C GLU A 63 -4.06 8.99 6.55
N ASP A 64 -3.15 9.12 7.50
CA ASP A 64 -3.37 9.90 8.73
C ASP A 64 -4.57 9.47 9.58
N CYS A 65 -4.90 8.19 9.56
CA CYS A 65 -6.01 7.66 10.35
C CYS A 65 -5.64 7.34 11.81
N GLY A 66 -4.37 7.51 12.19
CA GLY A 66 -3.90 7.26 13.56
C GLY A 66 -3.31 5.87 13.80
N GLY A 67 -2.78 5.24 12.77
CA GLY A 67 -2.15 3.93 12.86
C GLY A 67 -3.14 2.79 13.10
N ILE A 68 -2.67 1.68 13.64
CA ILE A 68 -3.47 0.48 13.88
C ILE A 68 -4.68 0.79 14.77
N HIS A 69 -4.46 1.51 15.87
CA HIS A 69 -5.52 1.83 16.83
C HIS A 69 -6.54 2.81 16.24
N GLY A 70 -6.07 3.85 15.55
CA GLY A 70 -6.96 4.81 14.90
C GLY A 70 -7.79 4.18 13.79
N TYR A 71 -7.18 3.29 13.02
CA TYR A 71 -7.90 2.57 11.96
C TYR A 71 -8.95 1.60 12.52
N LYS A 72 -8.63 0.89 13.62
CA LYS A 72 -9.59 0.03 14.29
C LYS A 72 -10.81 0.82 14.77
N GLU A 73 -10.57 1.96 15.40
CA GLU A 73 -11.64 2.86 15.86
C GLU A 73 -12.47 3.38 14.68
N LEU A 74 -11.81 3.81 13.60
CA LEU A 74 -12.50 4.26 12.39
C LEU A 74 -13.43 3.19 11.82
N LYS A 75 -12.97 1.95 11.74
CA LYS A 75 -13.80 0.83 11.25
C LYS A 75 -15.01 0.59 12.13
N GLU A 76 -14.85 0.67 13.45
CA GLU A 76 -15.96 0.54 14.41
C GLU A 76 -16.99 1.65 14.21
N ILE A 77 -16.53 2.89 14.03
CA ILE A 77 -17.41 4.03 13.75
C ILE A 77 -18.20 3.81 12.45
N LEU A 78 -17.52 3.41 11.39
CA LEU A 78 -18.15 3.21 10.08
C LEU A 78 -19.16 2.05 10.06
N MET A 79 -19.07 1.11 10.99
CA MET A 79 -20.03 0.03 11.15
C MET A 79 -21.25 0.41 11.97
N ASN A 80 -21.24 1.59 12.60
CA ASN A 80 -22.33 2.03 13.48
C ASN A 80 -22.91 3.37 13.00
N PRO A 81 -23.98 3.34 12.16
CA PRO A 81 -24.60 4.58 11.67
C PRO A 81 -25.16 5.51 12.75
N LYS A 82 -25.32 5.00 13.96
CA LYS A 82 -25.80 5.78 15.12
C LYS A 82 -24.66 6.42 15.91
N HIS A 83 -23.41 6.09 15.59
CA HIS A 83 -22.27 6.68 16.29
C HIS A 83 -22.24 8.19 16.06
N PRO A 84 -21.93 9.00 17.12
CA PRO A 84 -21.90 10.47 16.99
C PRO A 84 -20.96 10.96 15.89
N GLU A 85 -19.85 10.25 15.64
CA GLU A 85 -18.85 10.62 14.65
C GLU A 85 -19.04 9.93 13.28
N TYR A 86 -20.13 9.18 13.10
CA TYR A 86 -20.36 8.45 11.85
C TYR A 86 -20.37 9.35 10.63
N LYS A 87 -21.14 10.44 10.66
CA LYS A 87 -21.26 11.34 9.50
C LYS A 87 -19.93 11.99 9.15
N SER A 88 -19.23 12.52 10.15
CA SER A 88 -17.95 13.19 9.93
C SER A 88 -16.88 12.21 9.43
N SER A 89 -16.82 11.02 9.98
CA SER A 89 -15.88 9.98 9.54
C SER A 89 -16.20 9.50 8.13
N LYS A 90 -17.47 9.34 7.78
CA LYS A 90 -17.90 8.95 6.45
C LYS A 90 -17.49 9.99 5.39
N ILE A 91 -17.64 11.27 5.70
CA ILE A 91 -17.19 12.36 4.84
C ILE A 91 -15.67 12.35 4.71
N TRP A 92 -14.96 12.16 5.81
CA TRP A 92 -13.51 12.18 5.85
C TRP A 92 -12.89 11.07 4.98
N VAL A 93 -13.39 9.83 5.09
CA VAL A 93 -12.85 8.69 4.29
C VAL A 93 -13.35 8.68 2.85
N GLY A 94 -14.44 9.37 2.56
CA GLY A 94 -15.11 9.31 1.27
C GLY A 94 -16.18 8.23 1.19
N SER A 95 -17.23 8.50 0.40
CA SER A 95 -18.41 7.63 0.30
C SER A 95 -18.14 6.26 -0.30
N LYS A 96 -17.05 6.11 -1.04
CA LYS A 96 -16.69 4.85 -1.72
C LYS A 96 -15.78 3.95 -0.90
N PHE A 97 -15.30 4.43 0.24
CA PHE A 97 -14.38 3.64 1.05
C PHE A 97 -15.11 2.46 1.70
N ASP A 98 -14.59 1.26 1.47
CA ASP A 98 -15.04 0.02 2.10
C ASP A 98 -13.80 -0.76 2.57
N PRO A 99 -13.62 -0.94 3.89
CA PRO A 99 -12.44 -1.62 4.41
C PRO A 99 -12.31 -3.09 3.97
N MET A 100 -13.40 -3.68 3.50
CA MET A 100 -13.41 -5.09 3.08
C MET A 100 -13.05 -5.29 1.62
N VAL A 101 -12.88 -4.22 0.85
CA VAL A 101 -12.68 -4.29 -0.60
C VAL A 101 -11.27 -3.85 -0.98
N CYS A 102 -10.53 -4.73 -1.65
CA CYS A 102 -9.28 -4.40 -2.32
C CYS A 102 -9.60 -3.97 -3.76
N ASP A 103 -9.51 -2.67 -4.03
CA ASP A 103 -9.82 -2.11 -5.34
C ASP A 103 -8.63 -2.29 -6.30
N MET A 104 -8.56 -3.45 -6.93
CA MET A 104 -7.47 -3.83 -7.84
C MET A 104 -7.32 -2.88 -9.01
N LYS A 105 -8.43 -2.36 -9.54
CA LYS A 105 -8.43 -1.44 -10.67
C LYS A 105 -7.76 -0.12 -10.32
N THR A 106 -8.14 0.47 -9.20
CA THR A 106 -7.55 1.73 -8.72
C THR A 106 -6.08 1.56 -8.38
N ILE A 107 -5.71 0.46 -7.74
CA ILE A 107 -4.31 0.14 -7.42
C ILE A 107 -3.49 0.05 -8.71
N GLN A 108 -3.99 -0.67 -9.71
CA GLN A 108 -3.27 -0.82 -10.98
C GLN A 108 -3.13 0.52 -11.72
N GLN A 109 -4.12 1.39 -11.66
CA GLN A 109 -4.04 2.74 -12.22
C GLN A 109 -2.95 3.57 -11.54
N LYS A 110 -2.85 3.49 -10.22
CA LYS A 110 -1.79 4.19 -9.47
C LYS A 110 -0.40 3.64 -9.79
N LEU A 111 -0.26 2.34 -9.95
CA LEU A 111 1.00 1.71 -10.36
C LEU A 111 1.43 2.14 -11.76
N GLY A 112 0.48 2.29 -12.68
CA GLY A 112 0.75 2.81 -14.03
C GLY A 112 1.26 4.25 -14.01
N LYS A 113 0.69 5.09 -13.16
CA LYS A 113 1.16 6.47 -12.97
C LYS A 113 2.57 6.51 -12.36
N LEU A 114 2.84 5.64 -11.40
CA LEU A 114 4.18 5.51 -10.82
C LEU A 114 5.21 5.12 -11.87
N ARG A 115 4.91 4.16 -12.72
CA ARG A 115 5.79 3.74 -13.81
C ARG A 115 6.12 4.90 -14.75
N LYS A 116 5.09 5.67 -15.12
CA LYS A 116 5.26 6.84 -15.97
C LYS A 116 6.17 7.88 -15.32
N LEU A 117 6.00 8.15 -14.03
CA LEU A 117 6.85 9.10 -13.30
C LEU A 117 8.30 8.63 -13.24
N ILE A 118 8.54 7.34 -13.04
CA ILE A 118 9.89 6.76 -13.03
C ILE A 118 10.55 6.92 -14.40
N ASP A 119 9.84 6.61 -15.49
CA ASP A 119 10.33 6.75 -16.84
C ASP A 119 10.67 8.21 -17.17
N GLU A 120 9.80 9.14 -16.81
CA GLU A 120 10.03 10.58 -16.99
C GLU A 120 11.25 11.07 -16.21
N TYR A 121 11.43 10.58 -14.99
CA TYR A 121 12.58 10.92 -14.15
C TYR A 121 13.88 10.44 -14.78
N GLU A 122 13.92 9.21 -15.27
CA GLU A 122 15.11 8.63 -15.89
C GLU A 122 15.46 9.29 -17.23
N GLU A 123 14.45 9.68 -18.01
CA GLU A 123 14.64 10.32 -19.32
C GLU A 123 14.88 11.83 -19.24
N GLY A 124 14.28 12.49 -18.24
CA GLY A 124 14.30 13.94 -18.09
C GLY A 124 15.57 14.52 -17.47
N PHE A 125 16.41 13.67 -16.92
CA PHE A 125 17.62 14.05 -16.23
C PHE A 125 18.83 13.28 -16.74
#